data_f1036a9ae5cce74353977af0ab1b1603
#
_entry.id   f1036a9ae5cce74353977af0ab1b1603
#
_cell.length_a   1.000
_cell.length_b   1.000
_cell.length_c   1.000
_cell.angle_alpha   90.00
_cell.angle_beta   90.00
_cell.angle_gamma   90.00
#
_symmetry.space_group_name_H-M   'P 1'
#
loop_
_entity.id
_entity.type
_entity.pdbx_description
1 polymer ?
#
loop_
_entity_poly.entity_id
_entity_poly.type
_entity_poly.pdbx_seq_one_letter_code
_entity_poly.pdbx_strand_id
1 'polypeptide(L)'
;LLVFIESSYNQQGSTNYQMKNRTVSRLLYAHQVDMGGMPIRQPLPTQQVQQIDPFLLLHHANVKAPSHIEPDHAGIGPHPHRGFSPVTFIFQGGVHHRDSRGNDSTIYAGGAQWMNAGMGILHSERPPYDIHQIGGRQEIIQLWINTPAKNKMDQPAYYPLSAEEAPVFVSEDGKVIGKVFAGEVAGVKGPIPSQTVVNAATLTFKKGGKISIAIPADHNALIYLLDGKLKVEGFGMVEELHLVHFSNDGEGIMLEGLEETRILLLSGLPLNEPVVSHGPFVMNTQTQIMEAMRDYQMGKMGVLIEE
;
A
#
# COMPACT_ATOMS: atom_id res chain seq x y z
N LEU A 1 2.29 5.80 20.59
CA LEU A 1 2.17 7.18 21.12
C LEU A 1 1.05 7.87 20.35
N LEU A 2 -0.04 8.26 21.05
CA LEU A 2 -1.12 9.03 20.45
C LEU A 2 -0.65 10.48 20.31
N VAL A 3 -0.58 10.97 19.09
CA VAL A 3 -0.27 12.39 18.82
C VAL A 3 -1.57 13.09 18.40
N PHE A 4 -1.99 14.06 19.18
CA PHE A 4 -3.06 14.99 18.79
C PHE A 4 -2.46 16.07 17.91
N ILE A 5 -3.07 16.37 16.79
CA ILE A 5 -2.65 17.47 15.92
C ILE A 5 -3.14 18.77 16.56
N GLU A 6 -2.26 19.44 17.31
CA GLU A 6 -2.49 20.84 17.69
C GLU A 6 -2.02 21.75 16.55
N SER A 7 -2.93 22.49 15.98
CA SER A 7 -2.56 23.60 15.11
C SER A 7 -1.98 24.73 15.98
N SER A 8 -0.66 24.84 16.05
CA SER A 8 0.01 25.98 16.69
C SER A 8 -0.27 27.25 15.89
N TYR A 9 -1.38 27.92 16.20
CA TYR A 9 -1.65 29.29 15.75
C TYR A 9 -0.74 30.27 16.50
N ASN A 10 0.29 30.74 15.83
CA ASN A 10 1.02 31.91 16.26
C ASN A 10 0.18 33.16 15.90
N GLN A 11 -0.40 33.81 16.90
CA GLN A 11 -1.12 35.08 16.74
C GLN A 11 -0.12 36.21 16.44
N GLN A 12 0.25 36.38 15.18
CA GLN A 12 0.70 37.68 14.66
C GLN A 12 0.38 37.73 13.16
N GLY A 13 -0.70 38.47 12.81
CA GLY A 13 -1.04 38.83 11.43
C GLY A 13 -1.55 37.66 10.59
N SER A 14 -2.72 37.08 10.91
CA SER A 14 -3.32 35.98 10.14
C SER A 14 -3.98 36.52 8.87
N THR A 15 -3.27 36.52 7.76
CA THR A 15 -3.90 36.10 6.50
C THR A 15 -4.30 34.65 6.74
N ASN A 16 -5.60 34.30 6.71
CA ASN A 16 -6.09 32.94 6.73
C ASN A 16 -5.45 32.18 5.54
N TYR A 17 -4.29 31.55 5.77
CA TYR A 17 -3.69 30.72 4.77
C TYR A 17 -4.56 29.46 4.65
N GLN A 18 -5.34 29.39 3.58
CA GLN A 18 -6.09 28.18 3.25
C GLN A 18 -5.25 27.35 2.28
N MET A 19 -4.86 26.16 2.73
CA MET A 19 -4.15 25.20 1.90
C MET A 19 -4.88 25.00 0.57
N LYS A 20 -4.18 25.16 -0.55
CA LYS A 20 -4.73 24.91 -1.88
C LYS A 20 -4.92 23.41 -2.08
N ASN A 21 -6.16 22.98 -2.22
CA ASN A 21 -6.46 21.57 -2.51
C ASN A 21 -6.02 21.18 -3.91
N ARG A 22 -5.51 19.94 -4.05
CA ARG A 22 -5.23 19.32 -5.35
C ARG A 22 -6.52 18.95 -6.05
N THR A 23 -6.55 19.11 -7.37
CA THR A 23 -7.67 18.63 -8.18
C THR A 23 -7.58 17.13 -8.43
N VAL A 24 -8.73 16.51 -8.65
CA VAL A 24 -8.78 15.09 -9.07
C VAL A 24 -8.49 15.00 -10.56
N SER A 25 -7.43 14.32 -10.90
CA SER A 25 -7.00 14.08 -12.29
C SER A 25 -7.73 12.87 -12.89
N ARG A 26 -7.94 11.82 -12.10
CA ARG A 26 -8.61 10.58 -12.54
C ARG A 26 -9.35 9.90 -11.40
N LEU A 27 -10.45 9.26 -11.76
CA LEU A 27 -11.20 8.35 -10.91
C LEU A 27 -11.20 6.97 -11.58
N LEU A 28 -10.60 5.96 -10.95
CA LEU A 28 -10.44 4.63 -11.51
C LEU A 28 -11.23 3.63 -10.67
N TYR A 29 -12.20 2.95 -11.29
CA TYR A 29 -12.93 1.88 -10.63
C TYR A 29 -12.10 0.60 -10.56
N ALA A 30 -12.11 -0.06 -9.41
CA ALA A 30 -11.43 -1.33 -9.21
C ALA A 30 -12.26 -2.49 -9.79
N HIS A 31 -12.00 -2.82 -11.06
CA HIS A 31 -12.64 -3.97 -11.68
C HIS A 31 -12.21 -5.27 -11.00
N GLN A 32 -13.13 -6.24 -10.99
CA GLN A 32 -12.79 -7.59 -10.53
C GLN A 32 -11.98 -8.30 -11.60
N VAL A 33 -10.87 -8.90 -11.18
CA VAL A 33 -10.03 -9.77 -12.00
C VAL A 33 -9.80 -11.08 -11.26
N ASP A 34 -9.45 -12.13 -11.98
CA ASP A 34 -9.09 -13.42 -11.40
C ASP A 34 -7.57 -13.54 -11.32
N MET A 35 -7.07 -13.85 -10.13
CA MET A 35 -5.65 -14.10 -9.88
C MET A 35 -5.47 -15.57 -9.46
N GLY A 36 -5.43 -16.47 -10.46
CA GLY A 36 -5.22 -17.89 -10.21
C GLY A 36 -6.36 -18.55 -9.40
N GLY A 37 -7.61 -18.16 -9.63
CA GLY A 37 -8.79 -18.65 -8.93
C GLY A 37 -9.20 -17.78 -7.73
N MET A 38 -8.44 -16.75 -7.40
CA MET A 38 -8.77 -15.79 -6.35
C MET A 38 -9.33 -14.50 -6.97
N PRO A 39 -10.60 -14.14 -6.72
CA PRO A 39 -11.18 -12.89 -7.20
C PRO A 39 -10.60 -11.71 -6.41
N ILE A 40 -10.00 -10.75 -7.11
CA ILE A 40 -9.46 -9.53 -6.53
C ILE A 40 -10.01 -8.29 -7.24
N ARG A 41 -9.92 -7.14 -6.59
CA ARG A 41 -10.21 -5.83 -7.18
C ARG A 41 -8.89 -5.18 -7.60
N GLN A 42 -8.83 -4.69 -8.86
CA GLN A 42 -7.61 -4.10 -9.42
C GLN A 42 -7.91 -2.68 -9.93
N PRO A 43 -7.64 -1.63 -9.11
CA PRO A 43 -7.71 -0.25 -9.58
C PRO A 43 -6.46 0.19 -10.33
N LEU A 44 -5.32 -0.52 -10.18
CA LEU A 44 -4.04 -0.24 -10.83
C LEU A 44 -3.26 -1.55 -11.04
N PRO A 45 -2.72 -1.86 -12.24
CA PRO A 45 -2.91 -1.13 -13.50
C PRO A 45 -4.32 -1.27 -14.08
N THR A 46 -4.67 -0.34 -14.99
CA THR A 46 -5.87 -0.43 -15.83
C THR A 46 -5.46 -0.30 -17.30
N GLN A 47 -6.41 -0.48 -18.22
CA GLN A 47 -6.15 -0.23 -19.65
C GLN A 47 -5.71 1.21 -19.93
N GLN A 48 -6.17 2.17 -19.13
CA GLN A 48 -5.89 3.59 -19.31
C GLN A 48 -4.66 4.08 -18.54
N VAL A 49 -4.32 3.41 -17.44
CA VAL A 49 -3.25 3.82 -16.52
C VAL A 49 -2.43 2.60 -16.14
N GLN A 50 -1.23 2.52 -16.71
CA GLN A 50 -0.34 1.38 -16.43
C GLN A 50 0.35 1.50 -15.07
N GLN A 51 0.63 2.71 -14.63
CA GLN A 51 1.24 3.01 -13.33
C GLN A 51 0.98 4.47 -12.93
N ILE A 52 1.13 4.76 -11.65
CA ILE A 52 1.22 6.11 -11.08
C ILE A 52 2.56 6.15 -10.34
N ASP A 53 3.64 6.50 -11.06
CA ASP A 53 5.01 6.44 -10.53
C ASP A 53 5.10 7.07 -9.12
N PRO A 54 5.62 6.38 -8.08
CA PRO A 54 6.30 5.07 -8.14
C PRO A 54 5.40 3.85 -7.93
N PHE A 55 4.08 4.00 -7.96
CA PHE A 55 3.12 2.92 -7.70
C PHE A 55 2.80 2.14 -8.98
N LEU A 56 3.10 0.84 -8.98
CA LEU A 56 3.02 -0.04 -10.14
C LEU A 56 1.73 -0.86 -10.19
N LEU A 57 1.27 -1.32 -9.02
CA LEU A 57 0.14 -2.22 -8.90
C LEU A 57 -0.55 -1.99 -7.55
N LEU A 58 -1.87 -2.05 -7.56
CA LEU A 58 -2.70 -2.15 -6.36
C LEU A 58 -3.75 -3.23 -6.59
N HIS A 59 -3.70 -4.28 -5.76
CA HIS A 59 -4.69 -5.36 -5.70
C HIS A 59 -5.37 -5.34 -4.34
N HIS A 60 -6.69 -5.39 -4.31
CA HIS A 60 -7.49 -5.50 -3.09
C HIS A 60 -8.18 -6.86 -3.10
N ALA A 61 -7.78 -7.74 -2.21
CA ALA A 61 -8.40 -9.04 -1.98
C ALA A 61 -9.28 -8.96 -0.72
N ASN A 62 -10.51 -9.45 -0.81
CA ASN A 62 -11.43 -9.61 0.31
C ASN A 62 -12.10 -10.97 0.19
N VAL A 63 -11.43 -11.99 0.69
CA VAL A 63 -11.77 -13.40 0.46
C VAL A 63 -11.89 -14.17 1.78
N LYS A 64 -12.56 -15.32 1.73
CA LYS A 64 -12.51 -16.29 2.83
C LYS A 64 -11.31 -17.20 2.65
N ALA A 65 -10.60 -17.48 3.75
CA ALA A 65 -9.56 -18.48 3.76
C ALA A 65 -10.16 -19.85 3.38
N PRO A 66 -9.56 -20.59 2.42
CA PRO A 66 -10.14 -21.83 1.92
C PRO A 66 -9.87 -22.98 2.90
N SER A 67 -10.67 -23.11 3.95
CA SER A 67 -10.51 -24.13 5.01
C SER A 67 -10.62 -25.59 4.54
N HIS A 68 -11.05 -25.81 3.30
CA HIS A 68 -11.12 -27.14 2.65
C HIS A 68 -9.82 -27.56 1.94
N ILE A 69 -8.83 -26.69 1.87
CA ILE A 69 -7.50 -26.92 1.33
C ILE A 69 -6.53 -26.98 2.51
N GLU A 70 -5.50 -27.83 2.44
CA GLU A 70 -4.47 -27.86 3.48
C GLU A 70 -3.82 -26.46 3.65
N PRO A 71 -3.45 -26.05 4.90
CA PRO A 71 -2.90 -24.70 5.17
C PRO A 71 -1.74 -24.32 4.25
N ASP A 72 -0.84 -25.29 3.98
CA ASP A 72 0.36 -25.08 3.17
C ASP A 72 0.06 -24.95 1.65
N HIS A 73 -1.19 -25.20 1.24
CA HIS A 73 -1.66 -24.99 -0.12
C HIS A 73 -2.63 -23.80 -0.23
N ALA A 74 -3.07 -23.22 0.89
CA ALA A 74 -3.92 -22.04 0.89
C ALA A 74 -3.11 -20.75 0.66
N GLY A 75 -3.72 -19.73 0.06
CA GLY A 75 -3.04 -18.47 -0.22
C GLY A 75 -2.06 -18.56 -1.40
N ILE A 76 -0.96 -17.80 -1.34
CA ILE A 76 0.03 -17.70 -2.42
C ILE A 76 1.31 -18.41 -1.97
N GLY A 77 1.64 -19.51 -2.69
CA GLY A 77 2.85 -20.30 -2.45
C GLY A 77 4.15 -19.59 -2.83
N PRO A 78 5.29 -20.26 -2.65
CA PRO A 78 6.60 -19.69 -2.95
C PRO A 78 6.70 -19.12 -4.37
N HIS A 79 7.02 -17.85 -4.47
CA HIS A 79 7.22 -17.13 -5.72
C HIS A 79 8.29 -16.05 -5.57
N PRO A 80 9.00 -15.69 -6.67
CA PRO A 80 10.09 -14.74 -6.63
C PRO A 80 9.60 -13.29 -6.77
N HIS A 81 10.42 -12.34 -6.32
CA HIS A 81 10.33 -10.92 -6.70
C HIS A 81 11.73 -10.33 -6.87
N ARG A 82 11.89 -9.34 -7.79
CA ARG A 82 13.11 -8.55 -7.96
C ARG A 82 12.79 -7.13 -8.40
N GLY A 83 13.48 -6.14 -7.81
CA GLY A 83 13.57 -4.78 -8.32
C GLY A 83 12.44 -3.83 -7.91
N PHE A 84 11.59 -4.22 -6.96
CA PHE A 84 10.53 -3.41 -6.40
C PHE A 84 10.21 -3.84 -4.97
N SER A 85 9.31 -3.14 -4.31
CA SER A 85 8.85 -3.47 -2.97
C SER A 85 7.38 -3.88 -3.00
N PRO A 86 7.05 -5.18 -2.86
CA PRO A 86 5.69 -5.59 -2.53
C PRO A 86 5.39 -5.23 -1.07
N VAL A 87 4.21 -4.64 -0.86
CA VAL A 87 3.70 -4.23 0.44
C VAL A 87 2.29 -4.77 0.61
N THR A 88 2.03 -5.41 1.74
CA THR A 88 0.71 -5.94 2.08
C THR A 88 0.15 -5.20 3.28
N PHE A 89 -0.89 -4.37 3.07
CA PHE A 89 -1.67 -3.75 4.14
C PHE A 89 -2.81 -4.68 4.52
N ILE A 90 -2.99 -4.94 5.81
CA ILE A 90 -3.95 -5.93 6.32
C ILE A 90 -5.11 -5.21 7.01
N PHE A 91 -6.32 -5.36 6.49
CA PHE A 91 -7.53 -4.73 7.01
C PHE A 91 -8.42 -5.69 7.81
N GLN A 92 -8.39 -6.99 7.46
CA GLN A 92 -9.08 -8.05 8.21
C GLN A 92 -8.30 -9.36 8.12
N GLY A 93 -8.36 -10.17 9.18
CA GLY A 93 -7.62 -11.43 9.27
C GLY A 93 -6.14 -11.20 9.49
N GLY A 94 -5.31 -11.88 8.74
CA GLY A 94 -3.87 -11.81 8.85
C GLY A 94 -3.17 -12.39 7.62
N VAL A 95 -1.86 -12.23 7.54
CA VAL A 95 -0.99 -12.85 6.53
C VAL A 95 0.24 -13.43 7.21
N HIS A 96 0.49 -14.71 6.98
CA HIS A 96 1.70 -15.40 7.36
C HIS A 96 2.69 -15.33 6.19
N HIS A 97 3.80 -14.64 6.41
CA HIS A 97 4.89 -14.47 5.46
C HIS A 97 6.05 -15.39 5.82
N ARG A 98 6.59 -16.08 4.82
CA ARG A 98 7.88 -16.76 4.88
C ARG A 98 8.72 -16.36 3.68
N ASP A 99 10.05 -16.29 3.85
CA ASP A 99 10.92 -15.99 2.71
C ASP A 99 12.24 -16.77 2.70
N SER A 100 12.93 -16.71 1.56
CA SER A 100 14.19 -17.41 1.33
C SER A 100 15.40 -16.79 2.07
N ARG A 101 15.18 -15.78 2.90
CA ARG A 101 16.19 -15.16 3.78
C ARG A 101 15.98 -15.57 5.24
N GLY A 102 14.99 -16.42 5.51
CA GLY A 102 14.68 -16.97 6.82
C GLY A 102 13.74 -16.12 7.66
N ASN A 103 13.09 -15.12 7.07
CA ASN A 103 12.01 -14.43 7.77
C ASN A 103 10.77 -15.33 7.79
N ASP A 104 10.13 -15.36 8.96
CA ASP A 104 8.89 -16.09 9.24
C ASP A 104 8.09 -15.26 10.24
N SER A 105 6.97 -14.70 9.82
CA SER A 105 6.15 -13.85 10.69
C SER A 105 4.70 -13.79 10.25
N THR A 106 3.81 -13.61 11.23
CA THR A 106 2.38 -13.39 11.00
C THR A 106 2.00 -11.99 11.45
N ILE A 107 1.41 -11.22 10.56
CA ILE A 107 0.87 -9.90 10.85
C ILE A 107 -0.64 -9.93 10.67
N TYR A 108 -1.35 -9.32 11.62
CA TYR A 108 -2.81 -9.26 11.66
C TYR A 108 -3.36 -7.89 11.25
N ALA A 109 -4.67 -7.78 11.23
CA ALA A 109 -5.42 -6.59 10.83
C ALA A 109 -4.93 -5.30 11.51
N GLY A 110 -4.78 -4.25 10.73
CA GLY A 110 -4.24 -2.95 11.16
C GLY A 110 -2.72 -2.84 11.08
N GLY A 111 -2.02 -3.93 10.72
CA GLY A 111 -0.59 -3.95 10.44
C GLY A 111 -0.28 -3.98 8.94
N ALA A 112 1.01 -4.07 8.62
CA ALA A 112 1.50 -4.21 7.26
C ALA A 112 2.76 -5.07 7.20
N GLN A 113 3.00 -5.67 6.04
CA GLN A 113 4.24 -6.36 5.68
C GLN A 113 4.87 -5.61 4.52
N TRP A 114 6.13 -5.20 4.68
CA TRP A 114 6.87 -4.47 3.65
C TRP A 114 8.15 -5.21 3.31
N MET A 115 8.27 -5.63 2.07
CA MET A 115 9.45 -6.33 1.59
C MET A 115 10.14 -5.51 0.49
N ASN A 116 11.41 -5.18 0.69
CA ASN A 116 12.25 -4.70 -0.40
C ASN A 116 12.85 -5.92 -1.08
N ALA A 117 12.39 -6.25 -2.28
CA ALA A 117 12.84 -7.48 -2.96
C ALA A 117 14.28 -7.38 -3.49
N GLY A 118 14.78 -6.16 -3.74
CA GLY A 118 16.16 -5.92 -4.13
C GLY A 118 16.62 -6.83 -5.27
N MET A 119 17.78 -7.46 -5.10
CA MET A 119 18.39 -8.35 -6.09
C MET A 119 17.66 -9.70 -6.29
N GLY A 120 16.64 -9.97 -5.47
CA GLY A 120 15.78 -11.14 -5.60
C GLY A 120 15.59 -11.93 -4.31
N ILE A 121 14.36 -12.35 -4.10
CA ILE A 121 13.92 -13.11 -2.94
C ILE A 121 12.71 -13.97 -3.35
N LEU A 122 12.59 -15.15 -2.75
CA LEU A 122 11.36 -15.94 -2.81
C LEU A 122 10.60 -15.72 -1.51
N HIS A 123 9.28 -15.58 -1.62
CA HIS A 123 8.41 -15.56 -0.46
C HIS A 123 7.08 -16.26 -0.71
N SER A 124 6.36 -16.54 0.36
CA SER A 124 4.97 -17.01 0.35
C SER A 124 4.12 -16.15 1.26
N GLU A 125 2.84 -16.03 0.95
CA GLU A 125 1.83 -15.30 1.70
C GLU A 125 0.63 -16.22 1.93
N ARG A 126 0.52 -16.74 3.15
CA ARG A 126 -0.49 -17.72 3.56
C ARG A 126 -1.50 -17.10 4.52
N PRO A 127 -2.76 -17.57 4.57
CA PRO A 127 -3.61 -17.26 5.72
C PRO A 127 -2.97 -17.83 7.00
N PRO A 128 -2.99 -17.07 8.12
CA PRO A 128 -2.59 -17.61 9.41
C PRO A 128 -3.43 -18.84 9.76
N TYR A 129 -2.82 -19.77 10.49
CA TYR A 129 -3.46 -21.06 10.81
C TYR A 129 -4.82 -20.93 11.54
N ASP A 130 -4.91 -20.01 12.50
CA ASP A 130 -6.14 -19.69 13.23
C ASP A 130 -7.25 -19.16 12.32
N ILE A 131 -6.89 -18.26 11.35
CA ILE A 131 -7.83 -17.74 10.37
C ILE A 131 -8.25 -18.83 9.38
N HIS A 132 -7.30 -19.66 8.95
CA HIS A 132 -7.54 -20.76 8.02
C HIS A 132 -8.51 -21.80 8.61
N GLN A 133 -8.28 -22.24 9.87
CA GLN A 133 -9.10 -23.27 10.52
C GLN A 133 -10.58 -22.93 10.57
N ILE A 134 -10.93 -21.66 10.81
CA ILE A 134 -12.32 -21.22 10.92
C ILE A 134 -12.91 -20.77 9.57
N GLY A 135 -12.14 -20.82 8.45
CA GLY A 135 -12.56 -20.21 7.18
C GLY A 135 -12.81 -18.72 7.32
N GLY A 136 -11.99 -18.03 8.11
CA GLY A 136 -12.11 -16.61 8.41
C GLY A 136 -11.84 -15.74 7.17
N ARG A 137 -12.24 -14.47 7.24
CA ARG A 137 -11.99 -13.52 6.14
C ARG A 137 -10.59 -12.95 6.23
N GLN A 138 -10.00 -12.74 5.07
CA GLN A 138 -8.81 -11.94 4.85
C GLN A 138 -9.17 -10.78 3.94
N GLU A 139 -8.89 -9.55 4.38
CA GLU A 139 -8.98 -8.37 3.55
C GLU A 139 -7.64 -7.67 3.55
N ILE A 140 -7.01 -7.65 2.40
CA ILE A 140 -5.67 -7.12 2.21
C ILE A 140 -5.60 -6.24 0.97
N ILE A 141 -4.71 -5.25 1.00
CA ILE A 141 -4.25 -4.57 -0.21
C ILE A 141 -2.80 -4.92 -0.43
N GLN A 142 -2.50 -5.49 -1.59
CA GLN A 142 -1.13 -5.63 -2.07
C GLN A 142 -0.80 -4.45 -2.99
N LEU A 143 0.28 -3.76 -2.64
CA LEU A 143 0.82 -2.62 -3.38
C LEU A 143 2.23 -2.95 -3.86
N TRP A 144 2.53 -2.67 -5.13
CA TRP A 144 3.90 -2.73 -5.64
C TRP A 144 4.44 -1.31 -5.80
N ILE A 145 5.56 -1.03 -5.12
CA ILE A 145 6.27 0.25 -5.19
C ILE A 145 7.56 0.03 -5.95
N ASN A 146 7.76 0.77 -7.04
CA ASN A 146 9.00 0.71 -7.81
C ASN A 146 10.18 1.15 -6.96
N THR A 147 11.29 0.44 -7.08
CA THR A 147 12.55 0.80 -6.40
C THR A 147 13.44 1.58 -7.37
N PRO A 148 14.16 2.64 -6.91
CA PRO A 148 15.11 3.36 -7.75
C PRO A 148 16.15 2.43 -8.38
N ALA A 149 16.56 2.69 -9.62
CA ALA A 149 17.50 1.85 -10.37
C ALA A 149 18.75 1.51 -9.56
N LYS A 150 19.29 2.48 -8.83
CA LYS A 150 20.50 2.31 -7.98
C LYS A 150 20.29 1.31 -6.83
N ASN A 151 19.05 1.06 -6.41
CA ASN A 151 18.72 0.18 -5.28
C ASN A 151 18.10 -1.16 -5.71
N LYS A 152 17.79 -1.36 -7.01
CA LYS A 152 17.14 -2.61 -7.48
C LYS A 152 17.97 -3.87 -7.23
N MET A 153 19.27 -3.74 -7.04
CA MET A 153 20.19 -4.86 -6.77
C MET A 153 20.71 -4.87 -5.33
N ASP A 154 20.11 -4.09 -4.41
CA ASP A 154 20.43 -4.16 -2.99
C ASP A 154 20.03 -5.51 -2.40
N GLN A 155 20.58 -5.82 -1.22
CA GLN A 155 20.15 -7.02 -0.49
C GLN A 155 18.66 -6.91 -0.12
N PRO A 156 17.89 -7.99 -0.27
CA PRO A 156 16.51 -8.02 0.18
C PRO A 156 16.38 -7.71 1.68
N ALA A 157 15.29 -7.03 2.04
CA ALA A 157 14.96 -6.72 3.42
C ALA A 157 13.45 -6.84 3.65
N TYR A 158 13.07 -7.25 4.85
CA TYR A 158 11.67 -7.43 5.24
C TYR A 158 11.37 -6.68 6.54
N TYR A 159 10.27 -5.95 6.56
CA TYR A 159 9.84 -5.11 7.68
C TYR A 159 8.38 -5.47 8.03
N PRO A 160 8.17 -6.41 8.97
CA PRO A 160 6.86 -6.63 9.57
C PRO A 160 6.53 -5.45 10.49
N LEU A 161 5.30 -4.97 10.45
CA LEU A 161 4.81 -3.92 11.34
C LEU A 161 3.43 -4.30 11.85
N SER A 162 3.32 -4.53 13.16
CA SER A 162 2.05 -4.84 13.80
C SER A 162 1.15 -3.60 13.91
N ALA A 163 -0.12 -3.84 14.19
CA ALA A 163 -1.09 -2.76 14.39
C ALA A 163 -0.75 -1.83 15.56
N GLU A 164 -0.09 -2.37 16.58
CA GLU A 164 0.32 -1.67 17.81
C GLU A 164 1.57 -0.83 17.60
N GLU A 165 2.44 -1.26 16.69
CA GLU A 165 3.69 -0.56 16.37
C GLU A 165 3.48 0.57 15.35
N ALA A 166 2.39 0.54 14.56
CA ALA A 166 2.09 1.57 13.58
C ALA A 166 1.68 2.88 14.29
N PRO A 167 2.44 3.99 14.12
CA PRO A 167 2.12 5.27 14.71
C PRO A 167 0.77 5.80 14.23
N VAL A 168 0.03 6.43 15.15
CA VAL A 168 -1.35 6.86 14.93
C VAL A 168 -1.46 8.37 15.07
N PHE A 169 -2.23 8.99 14.18
CA PHE A 169 -2.76 10.33 14.36
C PHE A 169 -4.30 10.33 14.40
N VAL A 170 -4.86 11.37 15.00
CA VAL A 170 -6.31 11.57 15.11
C VAL A 170 -6.63 12.98 14.66
N SER A 171 -7.68 13.15 13.85
CA SER A 171 -8.16 14.49 13.45
C SER A 171 -8.66 15.31 14.65
N GLU A 172 -8.71 16.63 14.50
CA GLU A 172 -9.15 17.55 15.57
C GLU A 172 -10.55 17.22 16.08
N ASP A 173 -11.45 16.76 15.21
CA ASP A 173 -12.81 16.37 15.55
C ASP A 173 -12.91 14.95 16.17
N GLY A 174 -11.77 14.23 16.29
CA GLY A 174 -11.70 12.86 16.82
C GLY A 174 -12.39 11.80 15.97
N LYS A 175 -12.78 12.12 14.74
CA LYS A 175 -13.57 11.22 13.86
C LYS A 175 -12.76 10.56 12.76
N VAL A 176 -11.51 10.97 12.54
CA VAL A 176 -10.60 10.32 11.60
C VAL A 176 -9.40 9.82 12.37
N ILE A 177 -9.11 8.54 12.20
CA ILE A 177 -7.93 7.88 12.76
C ILE A 177 -7.07 7.42 11.59
N GLY A 178 -5.80 7.80 11.59
CA GLY A 178 -4.81 7.35 10.62
C GLY A 178 -3.69 6.57 11.25
N LYS A 179 -3.22 5.52 10.57
CA LYS A 179 -1.99 4.78 10.89
C LYS A 179 -0.96 5.02 9.81
N VAL A 180 0.25 5.39 10.18
CA VAL A 180 1.33 5.72 9.23
C VAL A 180 2.35 4.59 9.19
N PHE A 181 2.60 4.05 8.01
CA PHE A 181 3.53 2.93 7.80
C PHE A 181 4.90 3.40 7.30
N ALA A 182 4.94 4.31 6.34
CA ALA A 182 6.16 4.86 5.78
C ALA A 182 6.01 6.35 5.49
N GLY A 183 7.13 7.09 5.51
CA GLY A 183 7.17 8.52 5.28
C GLY A 183 6.55 9.33 6.42
N GLU A 184 5.90 10.44 6.08
CA GLU A 184 5.25 11.33 7.05
C GLU A 184 3.86 11.74 6.58
N VAL A 185 2.84 11.54 7.40
CA VAL A 185 1.44 11.94 7.14
C VAL A 185 0.90 12.64 8.37
N ALA A 186 0.32 13.82 8.18
CA ALA A 186 -0.26 14.64 9.26
C ALA A 186 0.72 14.85 10.44
N GLY A 187 2.02 15.06 10.17
CA GLY A 187 3.05 15.28 11.17
C GLY A 187 3.52 14.02 11.91
N VAL A 188 3.00 12.85 11.55
CA VAL A 188 3.39 11.56 12.14
C VAL A 188 4.26 10.78 11.17
N LYS A 189 5.41 10.26 11.65
CA LYS A 189 6.36 9.48 10.86
C LYS A 189 6.11 7.99 10.99
N GLY A 190 6.04 7.31 9.84
CA GLY A 190 6.02 5.85 9.76
C GLY A 190 7.42 5.25 9.99
N PRO A 191 7.51 4.08 10.63
CA PRO A 191 8.79 3.48 11.00
C PRO A 191 9.49 2.72 9.86
N ILE A 192 8.79 2.39 8.77
CA ILE A 192 9.34 1.55 7.70
C ILE A 192 10.31 2.37 6.84
N PRO A 193 11.58 1.94 6.71
CA PRO A 193 12.57 2.62 5.90
C PRO A 193 12.42 2.23 4.41
N SER A 194 11.51 2.89 3.71
CA SER A 194 11.31 2.65 2.28
C SER A 194 12.51 3.14 1.47
N GLN A 195 12.95 2.35 0.48
CA GLN A 195 13.99 2.75 -0.48
C GLN A 195 13.49 3.84 -1.46
N THR A 196 12.20 3.91 -1.68
CA THR A 196 11.54 4.93 -2.49
C THR A 196 10.90 5.95 -1.57
N VAL A 197 11.04 7.24 -1.87
CA VAL A 197 10.44 8.31 -1.05
C VAL A 197 8.93 8.28 -1.23
N VAL A 198 8.24 7.71 -0.24
CA VAL A 198 6.78 7.55 -0.24
C VAL A 198 6.21 7.82 1.13
N ASN A 199 4.96 8.28 1.15
CA ASN A 199 4.11 8.32 2.34
C ASN A 199 2.99 7.28 2.16
N ALA A 200 2.77 6.46 3.17
CA ALA A 200 1.76 5.41 3.16
C ALA A 200 1.02 5.38 4.50
N ALA A 201 -0.30 5.52 4.46
CA ALA A 201 -1.15 5.49 5.63
C ALA A 201 -2.52 4.87 5.33
N THR A 202 -3.11 4.23 6.32
CA THR A 202 -4.53 3.86 6.29
C THR A 202 -5.32 4.83 7.16
N LEU A 203 -6.51 5.24 6.68
CA LEU A 203 -7.39 6.13 7.43
C LEU A 203 -8.77 5.49 7.59
N THR A 204 -9.32 5.64 8.78
CA THR A 204 -10.71 5.26 9.09
C THR A 204 -11.48 6.51 9.50
N PHE A 205 -12.61 6.72 8.85
CA PHE A 205 -13.51 7.85 9.11
C PHE A 205 -14.77 7.36 9.80
N LYS A 206 -15.19 8.07 10.84
CA LYS A 206 -16.58 8.06 11.27
C LYS A 206 -17.37 9.04 10.41
N LYS A 207 -18.67 8.86 10.32
CA LYS A 207 -19.56 9.77 9.60
C LYS A 207 -19.36 11.23 10.01
N GLY A 208 -19.13 12.10 9.03
CA GLY A 208 -18.89 13.54 9.20
C GLY A 208 -17.46 13.88 9.67
N GLY A 209 -16.57 12.89 9.77
CA GLY A 209 -15.15 13.11 10.08
C GLY A 209 -14.44 13.83 8.93
N LYS A 210 -13.64 14.86 9.27
CA LYS A 210 -12.92 15.70 8.30
C LYS A 210 -11.44 15.72 8.60
N ILE A 211 -10.64 15.74 7.52
CA ILE A 211 -9.21 15.92 7.64
C ILE A 211 -8.63 16.65 6.43
N SER A 212 -7.65 17.51 6.71
CA SER A 212 -6.80 18.14 5.71
C SER A 212 -5.40 17.50 5.80
N ILE A 213 -4.87 17.04 4.69
CA ILE A 213 -3.56 16.37 4.64
C ILE A 213 -2.69 17.10 3.62
N ALA A 214 -1.58 17.64 4.10
CA ALA A 214 -0.56 18.22 3.22
C ALA A 214 0.14 17.11 2.42
N ILE A 215 0.37 17.36 1.14
CA ILE A 215 1.07 16.46 0.23
C ILE A 215 2.26 17.21 -0.37
N PRO A 216 3.49 16.65 -0.32
CA PRO A 216 4.65 17.28 -0.97
C PRO A 216 4.36 17.62 -2.44
N ALA A 217 4.74 18.81 -2.89
CA ALA A 217 4.36 19.34 -4.19
C ALA A 217 4.83 18.48 -5.38
N ASP A 218 5.95 17.79 -5.20
CA ASP A 218 6.59 16.92 -6.18
C ASP A 218 6.14 15.45 -6.11
N HIS A 219 5.28 15.09 -5.14
CA HIS A 219 4.74 13.74 -5.04
C HIS A 219 3.51 13.55 -5.93
N ASN A 220 3.42 12.43 -6.63
CA ASN A 220 2.15 11.89 -7.07
C ASN A 220 1.35 11.44 -5.83
N ALA A 221 0.04 11.65 -5.84
CA ALA A 221 -0.82 11.29 -4.71
C ALA A 221 -2.07 10.55 -5.17
N LEU A 222 -2.46 9.57 -4.39
CA LEU A 222 -3.69 8.81 -4.62
C LEU A 222 -4.32 8.36 -3.30
N ILE A 223 -5.63 8.16 -3.32
CA ILE A 223 -6.35 7.43 -2.29
C ILE A 223 -7.12 6.28 -2.93
N TYR A 224 -7.25 5.19 -2.21
CA TYR A 224 -8.12 4.07 -2.60
C TYR A 224 -9.17 3.85 -1.51
N LEU A 225 -10.45 3.92 -1.88
CA LEU A 225 -11.56 3.64 -0.98
C LEU A 225 -11.84 2.14 -0.97
N LEU A 226 -11.66 1.51 0.19
CA LEU A 226 -12.02 0.10 0.38
C LEU A 226 -13.52 -0.06 0.51
N ASP A 227 -14.11 0.78 1.36
CA ASP A 227 -15.55 0.81 1.64
C ASP A 227 -16.00 2.22 2.07
N GLY A 228 -17.33 2.41 2.09
CA GLY A 228 -17.94 3.66 2.50
C GLY A 228 -18.04 4.70 1.38
N LYS A 229 -18.24 5.95 1.79
CA LYS A 229 -18.36 7.12 0.90
C LYS A 229 -17.56 8.28 1.43
N LEU A 230 -16.82 8.91 0.55
CA LEU A 230 -15.95 10.01 0.85
C LEU A 230 -16.30 11.22 0.00
N LYS A 231 -16.35 12.40 0.59
CA LYS A 231 -16.32 13.66 -0.14
C LYS A 231 -14.87 14.11 -0.28
N VAL A 232 -14.45 14.35 -1.51
CA VAL A 232 -13.18 14.97 -1.85
C VAL A 232 -13.46 16.43 -2.19
N GLU A 233 -12.85 17.35 -1.44
CA GLU A 233 -13.09 18.79 -1.63
C GLU A 233 -12.65 19.23 -3.03
N GLY A 234 -13.50 20.04 -3.69
CA GLY A 234 -13.28 20.45 -5.08
C GLY A 234 -13.66 19.44 -6.15
N PHE A 235 -14.02 18.19 -5.77
CA PHE A 235 -14.45 17.16 -6.73
C PHE A 235 -15.86 16.65 -6.49
N GLY A 236 -16.19 16.30 -5.25
CA GLY A 236 -17.49 15.74 -4.89
C GLY A 236 -17.40 14.38 -4.21
N MET A 237 -18.45 13.60 -4.34
CA MET A 237 -18.58 12.29 -3.69
C MET A 237 -17.84 11.20 -4.48
N VAL A 238 -17.15 10.34 -3.74
CA VAL A 238 -16.48 9.13 -4.23
C VAL A 238 -17.01 7.94 -3.44
N GLU A 239 -17.35 6.87 -4.15
CA GLU A 239 -17.86 5.62 -3.58
C GLU A 239 -16.74 4.58 -3.42
N GLU A 240 -17.03 3.51 -2.70
CA GLU A 240 -16.14 2.40 -2.50
C GLU A 240 -15.57 1.82 -3.82
N LEU A 241 -14.46 1.12 -3.72
CA LEU A 241 -13.75 0.46 -4.83
C LEU A 241 -13.29 1.44 -5.91
N HIS A 242 -13.07 2.71 -5.56
CA HIS A 242 -12.48 3.69 -6.45
C HIS A 242 -11.10 4.14 -5.97
N LEU A 243 -10.18 4.29 -6.91
CA LEU A 243 -8.91 4.96 -6.73
C LEU A 243 -9.02 6.37 -7.30
N VAL A 244 -8.75 7.36 -6.46
CA VAL A 244 -8.66 8.78 -6.84
C VAL A 244 -7.19 9.12 -7.04
N HIS A 245 -6.81 9.54 -8.24
CA HIS A 245 -5.50 10.09 -8.55
C HIS A 245 -5.57 11.61 -8.62
N PHE A 246 -4.74 12.31 -7.85
CA PHE A 246 -4.70 13.76 -7.77
C PHE A 246 -3.67 14.36 -8.73
N SER A 247 -3.96 15.57 -9.24
CA SER A 247 -2.98 16.39 -9.96
C SER A 247 -1.96 17.00 -8.99
N ASN A 248 -0.78 17.35 -9.51
CA ASN A 248 0.25 18.02 -8.71
C ASN A 248 0.10 19.56 -8.79
N ASP A 249 -1.13 20.07 -8.55
CA ASP A 249 -1.52 21.46 -8.73
C ASP A 249 -1.93 22.18 -7.44
N GLY A 250 -1.73 21.54 -6.30
CA GLY A 250 -2.07 22.02 -4.97
C GLY A 250 -1.08 21.53 -3.91
N GLU A 251 -1.37 21.86 -2.66
CA GLU A 251 -0.50 21.63 -1.50
C GLU A 251 -0.98 20.45 -0.64
N GLY A 252 -2.21 19.97 -0.89
CA GLY A 252 -2.79 18.87 -0.12
C GLY A 252 -4.19 18.51 -0.57
N ILE A 253 -4.86 17.73 0.24
CA ILE A 253 -6.21 17.23 0.01
C ILE A 253 -7.07 17.43 1.25
N MET A 254 -8.34 17.74 1.08
CA MET A 254 -9.32 17.77 2.14
C MET A 254 -10.38 16.70 1.89
N LEU A 255 -10.63 15.89 2.90
CA LEU A 255 -11.50 14.71 2.85
C LEU A 255 -12.55 14.77 3.95
N GLU A 256 -13.76 14.31 3.66
CA GLU A 256 -14.86 14.16 4.62
C GLU A 256 -15.53 12.80 4.44
N GLY A 257 -15.59 11.99 5.50
CA GLY A 257 -16.34 10.73 5.51
C GLY A 257 -17.84 11.00 5.56
N LEU A 258 -18.59 10.60 4.52
CA LEU A 258 -20.04 10.74 4.48
C LEU A 258 -20.77 9.65 5.26
N GLU A 259 -20.09 8.56 5.50
CA GLU A 259 -20.43 7.43 6.37
C GLU A 259 -19.17 6.83 6.97
N GLU A 260 -19.22 5.70 7.67
CA GLU A 260 -18.01 4.98 8.06
C GLU A 260 -17.24 4.57 6.80
N THR A 261 -15.97 4.96 6.72
CA THR A 261 -15.19 4.84 5.47
C THR A 261 -13.76 4.45 5.80
N ARG A 262 -13.20 3.50 5.05
CA ARG A 262 -11.78 3.12 5.13
C ARG A 262 -11.06 3.42 3.83
N ILE A 263 -9.90 4.04 3.92
CA ILE A 263 -9.07 4.34 2.75
C ILE A 263 -7.60 3.94 2.97
N LEU A 264 -6.92 3.68 1.87
CA LEU A 264 -5.47 3.71 1.78
C LEU A 264 -5.05 5.03 1.14
N LEU A 265 -4.19 5.80 1.80
CA LEU A 265 -3.59 7.04 1.31
C LEU A 265 -2.14 6.77 0.94
N LEU A 266 -1.76 7.16 -0.26
CA LEU A 266 -0.41 7.03 -0.78
C LEU A 266 0.03 8.33 -1.45
N SER A 267 1.28 8.73 -1.20
CA SER A 267 1.96 9.71 -2.05
C SER A 267 3.43 9.32 -2.22
N GLY A 268 4.02 9.65 -3.35
CA GLY A 268 5.40 9.27 -3.63
C GLY A 268 6.08 10.15 -4.66
N LEU A 269 7.37 10.38 -4.45
CA LEU A 269 8.22 11.07 -5.41
C LEU A 269 8.38 10.20 -6.66
N PRO A 270 7.98 10.67 -7.86
CA PRO A 270 8.17 9.93 -9.09
C PRO A 270 9.65 9.64 -9.34
N LEU A 271 9.98 8.42 -9.72
CA LEU A 271 11.35 8.04 -10.05
C LEU A 271 11.77 8.57 -11.41
N ASN A 272 10.82 8.72 -12.33
CA ASN A 272 11.06 9.14 -13.72
C ASN A 272 12.12 8.26 -14.43
N GLU A 273 12.13 6.98 -14.10
CA GLU A 273 13.02 5.99 -14.66
C GLU A 273 12.27 5.05 -15.62
N PRO A 274 12.92 4.46 -16.63
CA PRO A 274 12.30 3.41 -17.43
C PRO A 274 11.84 2.24 -16.58
N VAL A 275 10.64 1.73 -16.87
CA VAL A 275 10.07 0.55 -16.20
C VAL A 275 9.81 -0.53 -17.23
N VAL A 276 10.44 -1.70 -17.03
CA VAL A 276 10.18 -2.92 -17.78
C VAL A 276 9.78 -3.99 -16.79
N SER A 277 8.61 -4.59 -17.00
CA SER A 277 8.09 -5.63 -16.12
C SER A 277 7.84 -6.93 -16.89
N HIS A 278 8.09 -8.07 -16.25
CA HIS A 278 7.69 -9.37 -16.73
C HIS A 278 7.39 -10.29 -15.55
N GLY A 279 6.11 -10.66 -15.39
CA GLY A 279 5.68 -11.41 -14.22
C GLY A 279 6.08 -10.74 -12.91
N PRO A 280 6.84 -11.42 -12.02
CA PRO A 280 7.21 -10.94 -10.70
C PRO A 280 8.50 -10.09 -10.69
N PHE A 281 8.97 -9.63 -11.83
CA PHE A 281 10.20 -8.87 -11.97
C PHE A 281 9.93 -7.47 -12.55
N VAL A 282 10.51 -6.44 -11.94
CA VAL A 282 10.40 -5.05 -12.39
C VAL A 282 11.79 -4.43 -12.42
N MET A 283 12.30 -4.19 -13.63
CA MET A 283 13.65 -3.66 -13.86
C MET A 283 13.59 -2.42 -14.76
N ASN A 284 14.73 -1.92 -15.20
CA ASN A 284 14.81 -0.76 -16.08
C ASN A 284 15.03 -1.11 -17.56
N THR A 285 15.50 -2.35 -17.85
CA THR A 285 15.76 -2.81 -19.22
C THR A 285 15.31 -4.26 -19.43
N GLN A 286 15.05 -4.62 -20.67
CA GLN A 286 14.71 -5.99 -21.05
C GLN A 286 15.85 -6.98 -20.73
N THR A 287 17.09 -6.56 -20.87
CA THR A 287 18.25 -7.39 -20.52
C THR A 287 18.23 -7.75 -19.04
N GLN A 288 17.95 -6.78 -18.16
CA GLN A 288 17.85 -7.03 -16.72
C GLN A 288 16.68 -7.98 -16.36
N ILE A 289 15.58 -7.94 -17.11
CA ILE A 289 14.48 -8.92 -16.96
C ILE A 289 14.97 -10.32 -17.30
N MET A 290 15.68 -10.49 -18.43
CA MET A 290 16.24 -11.78 -18.81
C MET A 290 17.24 -12.32 -17.79
N GLU A 291 18.07 -11.44 -17.22
CA GLU A 291 18.98 -11.75 -16.11
C GLU A 291 18.21 -12.20 -14.87
N ALA A 292 17.12 -11.50 -14.50
CA ALA A 292 16.28 -11.88 -13.37
C ALA A 292 15.68 -13.27 -13.53
N MET A 293 15.14 -13.57 -14.72
CA MET A 293 14.58 -14.89 -15.03
C MET A 293 15.63 -15.99 -14.95
N ARG A 294 16.81 -15.77 -15.54
CA ARG A 294 17.94 -16.69 -15.47
C ARG A 294 18.39 -16.92 -14.02
N ASP A 295 18.59 -15.85 -13.26
CA ASP A 295 19.04 -15.93 -11.88
C ASP A 295 18.04 -16.68 -10.98
N TYR A 296 16.75 -16.49 -11.22
CA TYR A 296 15.71 -17.28 -10.56
C TYR A 296 15.82 -18.78 -10.90
N GLN A 297 15.94 -19.13 -12.19
CA GLN A 297 16.11 -20.52 -12.64
C GLN A 297 17.37 -21.18 -12.07
N MET A 298 18.43 -20.39 -11.82
CA MET A 298 19.67 -20.84 -11.21
C MET A 298 19.63 -20.90 -9.67
N GLY A 299 18.49 -20.61 -9.02
CA GLY A 299 18.34 -20.63 -7.57
C GLY A 299 19.03 -19.46 -6.83
N LYS A 300 19.47 -18.41 -7.54
CA LYS A 300 20.22 -17.29 -6.91
C LYS A 300 19.36 -16.40 -6.03
N MET A 301 18.04 -16.51 -6.12
CA MET A 301 17.11 -15.78 -5.23
C MET A 301 16.82 -16.55 -3.93
N GLY A 302 17.53 -17.65 -3.71
CA GLY A 302 17.35 -18.52 -2.56
C GLY A 302 16.36 -19.66 -2.84
N VAL A 303 16.08 -20.43 -1.80
CA VAL A 303 15.12 -21.54 -1.80
C VAL A 303 14.18 -21.34 -0.62
N LEU A 304 12.91 -21.52 -0.83
CA LEU A 304 11.89 -21.54 0.22
C LEU A 304 11.19 -22.90 0.16
N ILE A 305 11.39 -23.70 1.20
CA ILE A 305 10.73 -24.98 1.41
C ILE A 305 9.68 -24.76 2.49
N GLU A 306 8.45 -25.04 2.19
CA GLU A 306 7.34 -25.08 3.15
C GLU A 306 7.06 -26.54 3.50
N GLU A 307 7.22 -26.88 4.78
CA GLU A 307 6.91 -28.21 5.33
C GLU A 307 5.54 -28.17 6.00
#